data_ff0c7233beaa53b2e20a23ea45b5aa1c
#
_entry.id   ff0c7233beaa53b2e20a23ea45b5aa1c
#
_cell.length_a   1.000
_cell.length_b   1.000
_cell.length_c   1.000
_cell.angle_alpha   90.00
_cell.angle_beta   90.00
_cell.angle_gamma   90.00
#
_symmetry.space_group_name_H-M   'P 1'
#
loop_
_entity.id
_entity.type
_entity.pdbx_description
1 polymer ?
#
loop_
_entity_poly.entity_id
_entity_poly.type
_entity_poly.pdbx_seq_one_letter_code
_entity_poly.pdbx_strand_id
1 'polypeptide(L)'
;MVPGMTQCDIFTALAAPVLPPGGVIRAASDCPEAIAPQVLDLIEKAGHGALLTPRQQLLLRRGLHVLAAARSTETWHPLLRLLRRNRDELDRCLGLAVTETLPSVLLGTFDGDADSLLAAIADRQIDGYARWALLGTLARLTFDGTISRKIAVATLESFESEAWADAGDAAWEGWQDAIRLLGLVELVDRVRATWSDGRNPQRDVDRQVWEDELAAACAKPANAQRFIVERLQPLADAATVLESLEGSRTPEQCSTEKLEFDELSEAEIDWLHECLRHTHAAINIEQLDGFCTALAVSPVAVSPRDALAEIWGDEVPTFDNAEQADFTIDLIKRHRGSIARRLEAHRPLAAIMADAELPANKWADGFMRGVSMRMEVWDRRLPHDEQLTSFLGHILMLAVSAEVAESDGITKDERAKMVENLSLAVLGLFVYWRERPLRKPSVPRATRRGPYKIGRNAPCHCGSGKKFKRCCGYTELTLH
;
A
#
# COMPACT_ATOMS: atom_id res chain seq x y z
N MET A 1 -25.59 17.94 11.12
CA MET A 1 -24.59 18.45 10.15
C MET A 1 -23.77 19.54 10.84
N VAL A 2 -22.45 19.43 10.85
CA VAL A 2 -21.60 20.53 11.34
C VAL A 2 -21.87 21.73 10.41
N PRO A 3 -22.23 22.90 10.94
CA PRO A 3 -22.61 24.02 10.08
C PRO A 3 -21.46 24.42 9.15
N GLY A 4 -21.69 24.32 7.84
CA GLY A 4 -20.75 24.75 6.80
C GLY A 4 -19.88 23.66 6.16
N MET A 5 -19.99 22.39 6.52
CA MET A 5 -19.28 21.28 5.84
C MET A 5 -20.06 20.77 4.63
N THR A 6 -19.38 20.65 3.50
CA THR A 6 -19.91 20.01 2.30
C THR A 6 -19.60 18.50 2.31
N GLN A 7 -20.29 17.74 1.46
CA GLN A 7 -19.98 16.34 1.22
C GLN A 7 -18.50 16.13 0.83
N CYS A 8 -17.94 16.99 0.00
CA CYS A 8 -16.55 16.96 -0.42
C CYS A 8 -15.58 17.13 0.75
N ASP A 9 -15.94 17.96 1.75
CA ASP A 9 -15.11 18.16 2.95
C ASP A 9 -15.05 16.90 3.82
N ILE A 10 -16.16 16.17 3.97
CA ILE A 10 -16.25 14.91 4.71
C ILE A 10 -15.35 13.84 4.05
N PHE A 11 -15.42 13.69 2.73
CA PHE A 11 -14.56 12.77 1.99
C PHE A 11 -13.10 13.07 2.16
N THR A 12 -12.73 14.32 1.95
CA THR A 12 -11.35 14.78 2.07
C THR A 12 -10.82 14.51 3.46
N ALA A 13 -11.64 14.73 4.49
CA ALA A 13 -11.27 14.49 5.87
C ALA A 13 -11.11 12.98 6.18
N LEU A 14 -12.04 12.13 5.73
CA LEU A 14 -11.96 10.68 5.96
C LEU A 14 -10.79 10.02 5.21
N ALA A 15 -10.39 10.57 4.06
CA ALA A 15 -9.26 10.09 3.28
C ALA A 15 -7.91 10.73 3.69
N ALA A 16 -7.90 11.63 4.65
CA ALA A 16 -6.67 12.31 5.09
C ALA A 16 -5.78 11.37 5.93
N PRO A 17 -4.42 11.48 5.87
CA PRO A 17 -3.53 10.68 6.69
C PRO A 17 -3.79 10.82 8.20
N VAL A 18 -4.19 12.01 8.65
CA VAL A 18 -4.55 12.28 10.04
C VAL A 18 -6.01 11.93 10.27
N LEU A 19 -6.30 11.28 11.39
CA LEU A 19 -7.67 10.98 11.78
C LEU A 19 -8.48 12.28 11.91
N PRO A 20 -9.63 12.41 11.23
CA PRO A 20 -10.46 13.61 11.35
C PRO A 20 -11.06 13.74 12.75
N PRO A 21 -11.37 14.97 13.20
CA PRO A 21 -12.04 15.19 14.48
C PRO A 21 -13.30 14.33 14.61
N GLY A 22 -13.56 13.78 15.79
CA GLY A 22 -14.71 12.91 16.05
C GLY A 22 -16.07 13.51 15.65
N GLY A 23 -16.20 14.83 15.71
CA GLY A 23 -17.39 15.53 15.20
C GLY A 23 -17.65 15.36 13.71
N VAL A 24 -16.58 15.25 12.89
CA VAL A 24 -16.69 15.00 11.45
C VAL A 24 -17.14 13.56 11.19
N ILE A 25 -16.58 12.61 11.93
CA ILE A 25 -16.92 11.18 11.83
C ILE A 25 -18.39 10.96 12.24
N ARG A 26 -18.83 11.58 13.33
CA ARG A 26 -20.25 11.50 13.78
C ARG A 26 -21.19 12.13 12.76
N ALA A 27 -20.83 13.31 12.20
CA ALA A 27 -21.64 13.94 11.15
C ALA A 27 -21.75 13.05 9.90
N ALA A 28 -20.71 12.29 9.56
CA ALA A 28 -20.76 11.31 8.48
C ALA A 28 -21.68 10.12 8.83
N SER A 29 -21.69 9.67 10.11
CA SER A 29 -22.59 8.60 10.57
C SER A 29 -24.06 9.04 10.64
N ASP A 30 -24.32 10.31 10.88
CA ASP A 30 -25.68 10.89 10.88
C ASP A 30 -26.25 11.08 9.45
N CYS A 31 -25.37 11.18 8.43
CA CYS A 31 -25.75 11.35 7.02
C CYS A 31 -24.98 10.36 6.13
N PRO A 32 -25.21 9.04 6.32
CA PRO A 32 -24.42 8.01 5.63
C PRO A 32 -24.57 8.04 4.10
N GLU A 33 -25.69 8.50 3.59
CA GLU A 33 -25.96 8.67 2.16
C GLU A 33 -24.94 9.60 1.46
N ALA A 34 -24.29 10.46 2.21
CA ALA A 34 -23.26 11.34 1.70
C ALA A 34 -21.98 10.58 1.31
N ILE A 35 -21.67 9.47 1.97
CA ILE A 35 -20.43 8.72 1.75
C ILE A 35 -20.66 7.31 1.20
N ALA A 36 -21.85 6.73 1.41
CA ALA A 36 -22.13 5.35 1.07
C ALA A 36 -21.78 4.97 -0.39
N PRO A 37 -22.16 5.75 -1.42
CA PRO A 37 -21.90 5.35 -2.79
C PRO A 37 -20.40 5.14 -3.07
N GLN A 38 -19.52 6.00 -2.56
CA GLN A 38 -18.08 5.91 -2.79
C GLN A 38 -17.43 4.82 -1.94
N VAL A 39 -17.85 4.68 -0.68
CA VAL A 39 -17.32 3.63 0.19
C VAL A 39 -17.72 2.25 -0.34
N LEU A 40 -18.97 2.08 -0.79
CA LEU A 40 -19.44 0.84 -1.42
C LEU A 40 -18.67 0.54 -2.72
N ASP A 41 -18.44 1.53 -3.57
CA ASP A 41 -17.62 1.38 -4.79
C ASP A 41 -16.19 0.92 -4.44
N LEU A 42 -15.58 1.47 -3.38
CA LEU A 42 -14.25 1.05 -2.92
C LEU A 42 -14.25 -0.38 -2.36
N ILE A 43 -15.28 -0.77 -1.59
CA ILE A 43 -15.42 -2.14 -1.07
C ILE A 43 -15.57 -3.12 -2.25
N GLU A 44 -16.38 -2.77 -3.25
CA GLU A 44 -16.57 -3.59 -4.45
C GLU A 44 -15.28 -3.73 -5.27
N LYS A 45 -14.57 -2.63 -5.52
CA LYS A 45 -13.28 -2.64 -6.21
C LYS A 45 -12.26 -3.51 -5.49
N ALA A 46 -12.11 -3.34 -4.17
CA ALA A 46 -11.22 -4.16 -3.36
C ALA A 46 -11.64 -5.63 -3.36
N GLY A 47 -12.95 -5.92 -3.27
CA GLY A 47 -13.50 -7.28 -3.35
C GLY A 47 -13.22 -7.97 -4.68
N HIS A 48 -13.06 -7.22 -5.78
CA HIS A 48 -12.64 -7.73 -7.08
C HIS A 48 -11.11 -7.73 -7.29
N GLY A 49 -10.33 -7.35 -6.28
CA GLY A 49 -8.86 -7.39 -6.30
C GLY A 49 -8.20 -6.15 -6.85
N ALA A 50 -8.93 -5.04 -7.03
CA ALA A 50 -8.32 -3.77 -7.41
C ALA A 50 -7.41 -3.24 -6.29
N LEU A 51 -6.23 -2.75 -6.64
CA LEU A 51 -5.30 -2.15 -5.71
C LEU A 51 -5.72 -0.71 -5.39
N LEU A 52 -6.24 -0.49 -4.19
CA LEU A 52 -6.64 0.84 -3.71
C LEU A 52 -5.43 1.68 -3.31
N THR A 53 -5.43 2.97 -3.66
CA THR A 53 -4.42 3.92 -3.16
C THR A 53 -4.52 4.07 -1.63
N PRO A 54 -3.46 4.47 -0.91
CA PRO A 54 -3.49 4.67 0.54
C PRO A 54 -4.62 5.58 1.02
N ARG A 55 -4.95 6.63 0.25
CA ARG A 55 -6.10 7.50 0.55
C ARG A 55 -7.44 6.77 0.42
N GLN A 56 -7.58 5.93 -0.61
CA GLN A 56 -8.77 5.11 -0.80
C GLN A 56 -8.90 4.04 0.28
N GLN A 57 -7.79 3.43 0.72
CA GLN A 57 -7.77 2.47 1.82
C GLN A 57 -8.22 3.12 3.14
N LEU A 58 -7.75 4.34 3.46
CA LEU A 58 -8.20 5.10 4.63
C LEU A 58 -9.68 5.43 4.54
N LEU A 59 -10.15 5.89 3.38
CA LEU A 59 -11.57 6.19 3.15
C LEU A 59 -12.44 4.93 3.29
N LEU A 60 -12.02 3.81 2.72
CA LEU A 60 -12.72 2.53 2.84
C LEU A 60 -12.82 2.11 4.31
N ARG A 61 -11.69 2.07 5.02
CA ARG A 61 -11.62 1.62 6.43
C ARG A 61 -12.48 2.48 7.33
N ARG A 62 -12.32 3.80 7.29
CA ARG A 62 -13.08 4.74 8.12
C ARG A 62 -14.54 4.82 7.70
N GLY A 63 -14.79 4.85 6.40
CA GLY A 63 -16.13 4.82 5.83
C GLY A 63 -16.90 3.55 6.20
N LEU A 64 -16.24 2.39 6.23
CA LEU A 64 -16.86 1.14 6.66
C LEU A 64 -17.33 1.21 8.13
N HIS A 65 -16.55 1.79 9.03
CA HIS A 65 -16.96 2.01 10.41
C HIS A 65 -18.14 2.99 10.53
N VAL A 66 -18.11 4.06 9.73
CA VAL A 66 -19.22 5.02 9.64
C VAL A 66 -20.50 4.33 9.16
N LEU A 67 -20.45 3.55 8.09
CA LEU A 67 -21.60 2.81 7.55
C LEU A 67 -22.12 1.76 8.55
N ALA A 68 -21.22 1.08 9.26
CA ALA A 68 -21.60 0.13 10.30
C ALA A 68 -22.30 0.79 11.49
N ALA A 69 -21.83 1.97 11.94
CA ALA A 69 -22.49 2.75 12.99
C ALA A 69 -23.88 3.27 12.54
N ALA A 70 -24.00 3.63 11.26
CA ALA A 70 -25.25 4.06 10.65
C ALA A 70 -26.20 2.92 10.27
N ARG A 71 -25.83 1.64 10.50
CA ARG A 71 -26.63 0.45 10.16
C ARG A 71 -26.92 0.31 8.67
N SER A 72 -25.95 0.60 7.81
CA SER A 72 -26.08 0.49 6.36
C SER A 72 -26.03 -0.98 5.92
N THR A 73 -27.19 -1.57 5.72
CA THR A 73 -27.32 -2.99 5.31
C THR A 73 -26.86 -3.26 3.88
N GLU A 74 -26.82 -2.24 3.02
CA GLU A 74 -26.28 -2.33 1.67
C GLU A 74 -24.80 -2.74 1.63
N THR A 75 -24.08 -2.54 2.75
CA THR A 75 -22.67 -2.87 2.92
C THR A 75 -22.43 -4.37 3.06
N TRP A 76 -23.43 -5.16 3.47
CA TRP A 76 -23.29 -6.56 3.85
C TRP A 76 -22.66 -7.44 2.74
N HIS A 77 -23.31 -7.55 1.61
CA HIS A 77 -22.83 -8.41 0.52
C HIS A 77 -21.50 -7.96 -0.11
N PRO A 78 -21.26 -6.63 -0.34
CA PRO A 78 -19.93 -6.14 -0.72
C PRO A 78 -18.84 -6.51 0.28
N LEU A 79 -19.11 -6.37 1.58
CA LEU A 79 -18.15 -6.74 2.63
C LEU A 79 -17.84 -8.24 2.62
N LEU A 80 -18.84 -9.12 2.53
CA LEU A 80 -18.61 -10.56 2.42
C LEU A 80 -17.76 -10.93 1.20
N ARG A 81 -17.89 -10.21 0.09
CA ARG A 81 -17.04 -10.40 -1.10
C ARG A 81 -15.61 -9.97 -0.80
N LEU A 82 -15.41 -8.85 -0.15
CA LEU A 82 -14.09 -8.38 0.26
C LEU A 82 -13.40 -9.39 1.19
N LEU A 83 -14.12 -10.00 2.13
CA LEU A 83 -13.55 -10.98 3.07
C LEU A 83 -13.03 -12.26 2.40
N ARG A 84 -13.36 -12.53 1.13
CA ARG A 84 -12.78 -13.64 0.33
C ARG A 84 -11.39 -13.34 -0.21
N ARG A 85 -10.90 -12.12 -0.05
CA ARG A 85 -9.54 -11.77 -0.46
C ARG A 85 -8.53 -12.39 0.50
N ASN A 86 -7.29 -12.59 0.00
CA ASN A 86 -6.23 -13.12 0.84
C ASN A 86 -5.89 -12.18 2.01
N ARG A 87 -5.18 -12.70 3.01
CA ARG A 87 -4.86 -11.98 4.24
C ARG A 87 -4.13 -10.67 3.99
N ASP A 88 -3.13 -10.65 3.11
CA ASP A 88 -2.35 -9.44 2.83
C ASP A 88 -3.20 -8.33 2.22
N GLU A 89 -4.15 -8.68 1.35
CA GLU A 89 -5.10 -7.72 0.77
C GLU A 89 -6.08 -7.19 1.82
N LEU A 90 -6.57 -8.04 2.72
CA LEU A 90 -7.43 -7.63 3.82
C LEU A 90 -6.70 -6.69 4.78
N ASP A 91 -5.45 -7.00 5.14
CA ASP A 91 -4.64 -6.16 6.03
C ASP A 91 -4.35 -4.80 5.41
N ARG A 92 -4.10 -4.73 4.10
CA ARG A 92 -3.98 -3.45 3.39
C ARG A 92 -5.26 -2.62 3.44
N CYS A 93 -6.41 -3.24 3.19
CA CYS A 93 -7.70 -2.53 3.12
C CYS A 93 -8.26 -2.20 4.50
N LEU A 94 -8.25 -3.16 5.42
CA LEU A 94 -8.92 -3.09 6.72
C LEU A 94 -7.95 -2.90 7.88
N GLY A 95 -6.68 -3.31 7.74
CA GLY A 95 -5.67 -3.23 8.81
C GLY A 95 -6.12 -3.93 10.09
N LEU A 96 -5.89 -3.31 11.23
CA LEU A 96 -6.29 -3.84 12.55
C LEU A 96 -7.81 -4.08 12.69
N ALA A 97 -8.63 -3.52 11.80
CA ALA A 97 -10.08 -3.74 11.89
C ALA A 97 -10.47 -5.21 11.72
N VAL A 98 -9.67 -6.02 10.98
CA VAL A 98 -9.93 -7.46 10.82
C VAL A 98 -9.95 -8.20 12.16
N THR A 99 -9.05 -7.84 13.08
CA THR A 99 -8.91 -8.50 14.38
C THR A 99 -9.63 -7.77 15.51
N GLU A 100 -9.81 -6.45 15.42
CA GLU A 100 -10.28 -5.64 16.53
C GLU A 100 -11.77 -5.27 16.43
N THR A 101 -12.28 -5.00 15.23
CA THR A 101 -13.61 -4.39 15.07
C THR A 101 -14.50 -5.10 14.06
N LEU A 102 -14.00 -6.05 13.29
CA LEU A 102 -14.79 -6.72 12.26
C LEU A 102 -16.10 -7.32 12.78
N PRO A 103 -16.15 -7.97 13.97
CA PRO A 103 -17.43 -8.45 14.50
C PRO A 103 -18.47 -7.33 14.67
N SER A 104 -18.05 -6.18 15.20
CA SER A 104 -18.93 -5.02 15.40
C SER A 104 -19.39 -4.40 14.09
N VAL A 105 -18.52 -4.40 13.08
CA VAL A 105 -18.84 -3.95 11.72
C VAL A 105 -19.85 -4.90 11.07
N LEU A 106 -19.63 -6.21 11.14
CA LEU A 106 -20.55 -7.23 10.61
C LEU A 106 -21.93 -7.11 11.26
N LEU A 107 -22.00 -6.99 12.59
CA LEU A 107 -23.25 -6.78 13.32
C LEU A 107 -23.95 -5.47 12.97
N GLY A 108 -23.16 -4.44 12.62
CA GLY A 108 -23.69 -3.14 12.20
C GLY A 108 -24.25 -3.12 10.78
N THR A 109 -23.74 -3.98 9.91
CA THR A 109 -24.09 -4.02 8.48
C THR A 109 -25.00 -5.19 8.10
N PHE A 110 -25.27 -6.12 9.02
CA PHE A 110 -26.08 -7.31 8.75
C PHE A 110 -27.47 -6.94 8.22
N ASP A 111 -27.83 -7.51 7.07
CA ASP A 111 -29.06 -7.20 6.32
C ASP A 111 -30.25 -8.14 6.63
N GLY A 112 -30.02 -9.16 7.47
CA GLY A 112 -31.02 -10.18 7.81
C GLY A 112 -30.87 -11.47 7.00
N ASP A 113 -29.98 -11.52 6.02
CA ASP A 113 -29.73 -12.73 5.23
C ASP A 113 -28.82 -13.72 5.99
N ALA A 114 -29.46 -14.59 6.77
CA ALA A 114 -28.76 -15.61 7.53
C ALA A 114 -28.05 -16.62 6.62
N ASP A 115 -28.59 -16.93 5.44
CA ASP A 115 -28.01 -17.93 4.54
C ASP A 115 -26.65 -17.44 4.02
N SER A 116 -26.51 -16.17 3.69
CA SER A 116 -25.22 -15.59 3.28
C SER A 116 -24.18 -15.59 4.40
N LEU A 117 -24.57 -15.36 5.66
CA LEU A 117 -23.68 -15.48 6.81
C LEU A 117 -23.19 -16.92 6.98
N LEU A 118 -24.09 -17.91 6.92
CA LEU A 118 -23.74 -19.32 7.07
C LEU A 118 -22.84 -19.80 5.93
N ALA A 119 -23.13 -19.37 4.70
CA ALA A 119 -22.29 -19.66 3.55
C ALA A 119 -20.88 -19.07 3.70
N ALA A 120 -20.75 -17.85 4.25
CA ALA A 120 -19.45 -17.22 4.50
C ALA A 120 -18.66 -17.94 5.62
N ILE A 121 -19.32 -18.43 6.67
CA ILE A 121 -18.68 -19.25 7.72
C ILE A 121 -18.12 -20.57 7.12
N ALA A 122 -18.84 -21.18 6.18
CA ALA A 122 -18.42 -22.42 5.53
C ALA A 122 -17.34 -22.21 4.45
N ASP A 123 -17.18 -20.98 3.96
CA ASP A 123 -16.27 -20.69 2.84
C ASP A 123 -14.80 -20.69 3.30
N ARG A 124 -14.07 -21.72 2.89
CA ARG A 124 -12.63 -21.90 3.21
C ARG A 124 -11.70 -20.90 2.50
N GLN A 125 -12.21 -20.10 1.55
CA GLN A 125 -11.45 -19.02 0.93
C GLN A 125 -11.38 -17.78 1.84
N ILE A 126 -12.30 -17.65 2.79
CA ILE A 126 -12.28 -16.57 3.77
C ILE A 126 -11.23 -16.88 4.84
N ASP A 127 -10.40 -15.87 5.14
CA ASP A 127 -9.35 -15.93 6.18
C ASP A 127 -9.92 -16.37 7.54
N GLY A 128 -9.15 -17.18 8.29
CA GLY A 128 -9.58 -17.74 9.57
C GLY A 128 -10.00 -16.70 10.61
N TYR A 129 -9.33 -15.55 10.69
CA TYR A 129 -9.72 -14.46 11.59
C TYR A 129 -11.03 -13.79 11.16
N ALA A 130 -11.24 -13.64 9.85
CA ALA A 130 -12.52 -13.13 9.36
C ALA A 130 -13.67 -14.12 9.64
N ARG A 131 -13.41 -15.44 9.52
CA ARG A 131 -14.39 -16.47 9.89
C ARG A 131 -14.63 -16.52 11.40
N TRP A 132 -13.61 -16.27 12.22
CA TRP A 132 -13.80 -16.09 13.67
C TRP A 132 -14.79 -14.94 13.96
N ALA A 133 -14.64 -13.78 13.28
CA ALA A 133 -15.58 -12.68 13.41
C ALA A 133 -17.00 -13.02 12.93
N LEU A 134 -17.14 -13.80 11.84
CA LEU A 134 -18.44 -14.29 11.35
C LEU A 134 -19.11 -15.27 12.34
N LEU A 135 -18.33 -16.16 12.96
CA LEU A 135 -18.83 -17.08 14.01
C LEU A 135 -19.28 -16.33 15.27
N GLY A 136 -18.53 -15.29 15.68
CA GLY A 136 -18.93 -14.38 16.74
C GLY A 136 -20.24 -13.63 16.40
N THR A 137 -20.37 -13.20 15.15
CA THR A 137 -21.60 -12.57 14.62
C THR A 137 -22.78 -13.55 14.68
N LEU A 138 -22.60 -14.81 14.26
CA LEU A 138 -23.60 -15.87 14.37
C LEU A 138 -24.04 -16.05 15.84
N ALA A 139 -23.09 -16.13 16.77
CA ALA A 139 -23.37 -16.29 18.21
C ALA A 139 -24.20 -15.10 18.75
N ARG A 140 -23.84 -13.87 18.39
CA ARG A 140 -24.56 -12.69 18.83
C ARG A 140 -25.98 -12.62 18.25
N LEU A 141 -26.13 -12.83 16.94
CA LEU A 141 -27.46 -12.83 16.30
C LEU A 141 -28.36 -13.95 16.82
N THR A 142 -27.77 -15.08 17.20
CA THR A 142 -28.51 -16.19 17.86
C THR A 142 -28.95 -15.79 19.26
N PHE A 143 -28.08 -15.15 20.04
CA PHE A 143 -28.43 -14.66 21.36
C PHE A 143 -29.56 -13.61 21.30
N ASP A 144 -29.55 -12.71 20.34
CA ASP A 144 -30.57 -11.70 20.12
C ASP A 144 -31.88 -12.28 19.53
N GLY A 145 -31.91 -13.57 19.16
CA GLY A 145 -33.07 -14.25 18.60
C GLY A 145 -33.31 -13.97 17.11
N THR A 146 -32.40 -13.29 16.42
CA THR A 146 -32.47 -13.05 14.98
C THR A 146 -32.25 -14.36 14.20
N ILE A 147 -31.30 -15.18 14.63
CA ILE A 147 -31.07 -16.53 14.11
C ILE A 147 -31.51 -17.55 15.17
N SER A 148 -32.24 -18.59 14.74
CA SER A 148 -32.69 -19.60 15.69
C SER A 148 -31.52 -20.42 16.24
N ARG A 149 -31.58 -20.78 17.55
CA ARG A 149 -30.58 -21.66 18.18
C ARG A 149 -30.40 -22.97 17.41
N LYS A 150 -31.46 -23.51 16.82
CA LYS A 150 -31.41 -24.74 16.06
C LYS A 150 -30.52 -24.60 14.83
N ILE A 151 -30.60 -23.48 14.12
CA ILE A 151 -29.74 -23.18 12.96
C ILE A 151 -28.29 -23.04 13.42
N ALA A 152 -28.03 -22.28 14.49
CA ALA A 152 -26.68 -22.09 15.00
C ALA A 152 -26.02 -23.42 15.41
N VAL A 153 -26.75 -24.29 16.16
CA VAL A 153 -26.26 -25.63 16.55
C VAL A 153 -25.93 -26.47 15.31
N ALA A 154 -26.85 -26.55 14.34
CA ALA A 154 -26.62 -27.33 13.12
C ALA A 154 -25.39 -26.82 12.33
N THR A 155 -25.20 -25.48 12.24
CA THR A 155 -24.03 -24.88 11.59
C THR A 155 -22.74 -25.24 12.30
N LEU A 156 -22.71 -25.15 13.64
CA LEU A 156 -21.52 -25.49 14.44
C LEU A 156 -21.21 -26.98 14.42
N GLU A 157 -22.22 -27.85 14.29
CA GLU A 157 -22.04 -29.28 14.08
C GLU A 157 -21.44 -29.56 12.69
N SER A 158 -21.95 -28.94 11.64
CA SER A 158 -21.43 -29.06 10.28
C SER A 158 -20.00 -28.53 10.16
N PHE A 159 -19.70 -27.42 10.83
CA PHE A 159 -18.34 -26.84 10.84
C PHE A 159 -17.29 -27.86 11.25
N GLU A 160 -17.55 -28.60 12.31
CA GLU A 160 -16.64 -29.62 12.84
C GLU A 160 -16.69 -30.91 12.01
N SER A 161 -17.89 -31.44 11.71
CA SER A 161 -18.04 -32.74 11.08
C SER A 161 -17.64 -32.74 9.60
N GLU A 162 -17.78 -31.64 8.90
CA GLU A 162 -17.41 -31.46 7.49
C GLU A 162 -16.02 -30.83 7.33
N ALA A 163 -15.32 -30.57 8.45
CA ALA A 163 -13.97 -30.02 8.50
C ALA A 163 -13.85 -28.71 7.67
N TRP A 164 -14.66 -27.69 8.01
CA TRP A 164 -14.64 -26.41 7.30
C TRP A 164 -13.35 -25.58 7.56
N ALA A 165 -12.50 -26.00 8.49
CA ALA A 165 -11.22 -25.38 8.78
C ALA A 165 -10.09 -26.41 8.88
N ASP A 166 -8.88 -26.03 8.45
CA ASP A 166 -7.70 -26.83 8.62
C ASP A 166 -7.20 -26.80 10.08
N ALA A 167 -6.37 -27.77 10.47
CA ALA A 167 -5.80 -27.78 11.83
C ALA A 167 -4.96 -26.52 12.09
N GLY A 168 -5.20 -25.84 13.21
CA GLY A 168 -4.54 -24.61 13.58
C GLY A 168 -5.10 -23.33 12.92
N ASP A 169 -6.18 -23.43 12.14
CA ASP A 169 -6.86 -22.26 11.58
C ASP A 169 -7.57 -21.47 12.69
N ALA A 170 -7.45 -20.15 12.68
CA ALA A 170 -8.08 -19.26 13.68
C ALA A 170 -9.61 -19.38 13.76
N ALA A 171 -10.26 -19.88 12.72
CA ALA A 171 -11.70 -20.13 12.74
C ALA A 171 -12.13 -21.16 13.81
N TRP A 172 -11.22 -22.05 14.25
CA TRP A 172 -11.49 -22.96 15.36
C TRP A 172 -11.70 -22.22 16.69
N GLU A 173 -10.97 -21.11 16.91
CA GLU A 173 -11.19 -20.25 18.07
C GLU A 173 -12.58 -19.66 18.03
N GLY A 174 -13.00 -19.12 16.89
CA GLY A 174 -14.34 -18.58 16.71
C GLY A 174 -15.44 -19.63 16.89
N TRP A 175 -15.19 -20.87 16.43
CA TRP A 175 -16.13 -21.98 16.59
C TRP A 175 -16.33 -22.35 18.06
N GLN A 176 -15.27 -22.55 18.83
CA GLN A 176 -15.39 -22.86 20.25
C GLN A 176 -15.95 -21.67 21.04
N ASP A 177 -15.62 -20.42 20.69
CA ASP A 177 -16.16 -19.24 21.32
C ASP A 177 -17.68 -19.11 21.11
N ALA A 178 -18.17 -19.38 19.90
CA ALA A 178 -19.59 -19.38 19.62
C ALA A 178 -20.35 -20.41 20.50
N ILE A 179 -19.78 -21.60 20.69
CA ILE A 179 -20.31 -22.67 21.56
C ILE A 179 -20.36 -22.17 23.01
N ARG A 180 -19.26 -21.63 23.51
CA ARG A 180 -19.12 -21.08 24.85
C ARG A 180 -20.12 -19.94 25.12
N LEU A 181 -20.15 -18.96 24.21
CA LEU A 181 -21.02 -17.79 24.34
C LEU A 181 -22.51 -18.13 24.32
N LEU A 182 -22.91 -19.14 23.57
CA LEU A 182 -24.29 -19.59 23.49
C LEU A 182 -24.65 -20.62 24.56
N GLY A 183 -23.69 -21.09 25.36
CA GLY A 183 -23.93 -22.11 26.39
C GLY A 183 -24.41 -23.43 25.76
N LEU A 184 -23.76 -23.92 24.69
CA LEU A 184 -24.15 -25.12 23.95
C LEU A 184 -23.46 -26.36 24.57
N VAL A 185 -23.96 -26.79 25.74
CA VAL A 185 -23.41 -27.95 26.47
C VAL A 185 -23.41 -29.23 25.66
N GLU A 186 -24.33 -29.36 24.72
CA GLU A 186 -24.46 -30.47 23.79
C GLU A 186 -23.26 -30.63 22.84
N LEU A 187 -22.44 -29.60 22.66
CA LEU A 187 -21.27 -29.62 21.78
C LEU A 187 -19.92 -29.70 22.54
N VAL A 188 -19.92 -29.74 23.86
CA VAL A 188 -18.70 -29.71 24.70
C VAL A 188 -17.73 -30.85 24.37
N ASP A 189 -18.24 -32.06 24.21
CA ASP A 189 -17.40 -33.22 23.93
C ASP A 189 -16.74 -33.11 22.56
N ARG A 190 -17.38 -32.47 21.60
CA ARG A 190 -16.79 -32.18 20.29
C ARG A 190 -15.65 -31.15 20.43
N VAL A 191 -15.83 -30.09 21.26
CA VAL A 191 -14.77 -29.11 21.53
C VAL A 191 -13.55 -29.79 22.17
N ARG A 192 -13.77 -30.60 23.19
CA ARG A 192 -12.69 -31.36 23.85
C ARG A 192 -11.95 -32.30 22.89
N ALA A 193 -12.67 -32.90 21.95
CA ALA A 193 -12.08 -33.73 20.90
C ALA A 193 -11.11 -32.92 20.01
N THR A 194 -11.47 -31.69 19.60
CA THR A 194 -10.59 -30.83 18.79
C THR A 194 -9.32 -30.41 19.52
N TRP A 195 -9.37 -30.25 20.83
CA TRP A 195 -8.19 -30.00 21.67
C TRP A 195 -7.26 -31.19 21.72
N SER A 196 -7.82 -32.40 21.75
CA SER A 196 -7.09 -33.64 21.92
C SER A 196 -6.46 -34.14 20.62
N ASP A 197 -7.10 -33.95 19.50
CA ASP A 197 -6.64 -34.39 18.18
C ASP A 197 -5.77 -33.33 17.45
N GLY A 198 -5.54 -32.19 18.07
CA GLY A 198 -4.64 -31.15 17.56
C GLY A 198 -5.25 -30.24 16.50
N ARG A 199 -6.54 -30.34 16.18
CA ARG A 199 -7.21 -29.39 15.26
C ARG A 199 -7.25 -27.97 15.85
N ASN A 200 -7.51 -27.87 17.17
CA ASN A 200 -7.48 -26.62 17.94
C ASN A 200 -6.78 -26.84 19.30
N PRO A 201 -5.44 -26.94 19.34
CA PRO A 201 -4.71 -27.25 20.55
C PRO A 201 -4.75 -26.08 21.53
N GLN A 202 -5.31 -26.33 22.74
CA GLN A 202 -5.39 -25.33 23.81
C GLN A 202 -4.48 -25.74 24.99
N ARG A 203 -3.92 -24.74 25.69
CA ARG A 203 -3.25 -24.96 26.98
C ARG A 203 -4.26 -25.35 28.06
N ASP A 204 -3.85 -26.11 29.05
CA ASP A 204 -4.75 -26.59 30.11
C ASP A 204 -5.43 -25.45 30.86
N VAL A 205 -4.71 -24.34 31.08
CA VAL A 205 -5.26 -23.15 31.75
C VAL A 205 -6.35 -22.49 30.90
N ASP A 206 -6.16 -22.45 29.57
CA ASP A 206 -7.13 -21.86 28.66
C ASP A 206 -8.39 -22.75 28.55
N ARG A 207 -8.24 -24.08 28.63
CA ARG A 207 -9.35 -25.04 28.68
C ARG A 207 -10.22 -24.85 29.92
N GLN A 208 -9.59 -24.66 31.08
CA GLN A 208 -10.35 -24.44 32.33
C GLN A 208 -11.12 -23.12 32.29
N VAL A 209 -10.51 -22.03 31.82
CA VAL A 209 -11.18 -20.72 31.64
C VAL A 209 -12.39 -20.86 30.72
N TRP A 210 -12.22 -21.55 29.58
CA TRP A 210 -13.29 -21.79 28.63
C TRP A 210 -14.46 -22.56 29.26
N GLU A 211 -14.20 -23.62 30.04
CA GLU A 211 -15.22 -24.41 30.73
C GLU A 211 -15.97 -23.59 31.81
N ASP A 212 -15.25 -22.77 32.57
CA ASP A 212 -15.83 -21.89 33.59
C ASP A 212 -16.76 -20.83 32.96
N GLU A 213 -16.36 -20.26 31.84
CA GLU A 213 -17.16 -19.27 31.09
C GLU A 213 -18.39 -19.90 30.42
N LEU A 214 -18.26 -21.13 29.88
CA LEU A 214 -19.40 -21.90 29.39
C LEU A 214 -20.41 -22.16 30.52
N ALA A 215 -19.93 -22.59 31.69
CA ALA A 215 -20.78 -22.83 32.85
C ALA A 215 -21.49 -21.53 33.30
N ALA A 216 -20.80 -20.39 33.27
CA ALA A 216 -21.39 -19.08 33.56
C ALA A 216 -22.45 -18.68 32.51
N ALA A 217 -22.23 -18.99 31.23
CA ALA A 217 -23.20 -18.74 30.16
C ALA A 217 -24.47 -19.59 30.33
N CYS A 218 -24.32 -20.86 30.74
CA CYS A 218 -25.44 -21.73 31.04
C CYS A 218 -26.23 -21.29 32.29
N ALA A 219 -25.53 -20.86 33.36
CA ALA A 219 -26.16 -20.38 34.58
C ALA A 219 -26.93 -19.09 34.38
N LYS A 220 -26.52 -18.22 33.47
CA LYS A 220 -27.15 -16.93 33.18
C LYS A 220 -27.33 -16.74 31.67
N PRO A 221 -28.21 -17.49 31.02
CA PRO A 221 -28.35 -17.48 29.56
C PRO A 221 -28.73 -16.11 28.99
N ALA A 222 -29.49 -15.30 29.71
CA ALA A 222 -29.93 -13.97 29.29
C ALA A 222 -28.87 -12.85 29.52
N ASN A 223 -27.72 -13.17 30.13
CA ASN A 223 -26.71 -12.16 30.42
C ASN A 223 -25.91 -11.81 29.14
N ALA A 224 -26.12 -10.60 28.60
CA ALA A 224 -25.42 -10.09 27.42
C ALA A 224 -23.98 -9.62 27.70
N GLN A 225 -23.56 -9.50 28.97
CA GLN A 225 -22.24 -8.95 29.32
C GLN A 225 -21.08 -9.70 28.69
N ARG A 226 -21.19 -11.02 28.52
CA ARG A 226 -20.18 -11.85 27.85
C ARG A 226 -19.90 -11.44 26.38
N PHE A 227 -20.95 -10.98 25.67
CA PHE A 227 -20.81 -10.47 24.31
C PHE A 227 -20.18 -9.07 24.27
N ILE A 228 -20.39 -8.26 25.33
CA ILE A 228 -19.75 -6.94 25.44
C ILE A 228 -18.25 -7.09 25.68
N VAL A 229 -17.85 -8.01 26.54
CA VAL A 229 -16.44 -8.32 26.83
C VAL A 229 -15.71 -8.76 25.55
N GLU A 230 -16.34 -9.60 24.75
CA GLU A 230 -15.81 -10.07 23.47
C GLU A 230 -16.00 -9.06 22.31
N ARG A 231 -16.42 -7.83 22.59
CA ARG A 231 -16.71 -6.78 21.58
C ARG A 231 -17.73 -7.21 20.51
N LEU A 232 -18.57 -8.18 20.82
CA LEU A 232 -19.65 -8.68 19.95
C LEU A 232 -20.91 -7.85 20.12
N GLN A 233 -20.82 -6.59 19.78
CA GLN A 233 -21.96 -5.68 19.77
C GLN A 233 -21.86 -4.76 18.56
N PRO A 234 -22.99 -4.36 17.99
CA PRO A 234 -22.98 -3.43 16.88
C PRO A 234 -22.32 -2.11 17.26
N LEU A 235 -21.59 -1.51 16.30
CA LEU A 235 -20.97 -0.20 16.49
C LEU A 235 -21.99 0.87 16.91
N ALA A 236 -21.73 1.54 18.03
CA ALA A 236 -22.56 2.63 18.51
C ALA A 236 -22.02 4.01 18.09
N ASP A 237 -20.69 4.18 18.06
CA ASP A 237 -20.02 5.43 17.70
C ASP A 237 -18.72 5.12 16.94
N ALA A 238 -18.72 5.38 15.63
CA ALA A 238 -17.55 5.19 14.80
C ALA A 238 -16.36 6.06 15.22
N ALA A 239 -16.61 7.27 15.73
CA ALA A 239 -15.56 8.18 16.15
C ALA A 239 -14.73 7.61 17.32
N THR A 240 -15.39 7.14 18.37
CA THR A 240 -14.72 6.54 19.53
C THR A 240 -13.90 5.30 19.14
N VAL A 241 -14.43 4.47 18.24
CA VAL A 241 -13.74 3.27 17.80
C VAL A 241 -12.52 3.61 16.95
N LEU A 242 -12.63 4.53 15.99
CA LEU A 242 -11.52 4.97 15.15
C LEU A 242 -10.45 5.71 15.96
N GLU A 243 -10.83 6.50 16.97
CA GLU A 243 -9.89 7.11 17.91
C GLU A 243 -9.09 6.04 18.70
N SER A 244 -9.74 4.94 19.08
CA SER A 244 -9.06 3.82 19.76
C SER A 244 -8.09 3.07 18.82
N LEU A 245 -8.49 2.84 17.56
CA LEU A 245 -7.68 2.12 16.57
C LEU A 245 -6.50 2.93 16.05
N GLU A 246 -6.69 4.21 15.77
CA GLU A 246 -5.73 5.08 15.10
C GLU A 246 -5.07 6.09 16.06
N GLY A 247 -5.73 6.49 17.16
CA GLY A 247 -5.25 7.49 18.11
C GLY A 247 -4.07 7.04 18.96
N SER A 248 -3.77 5.74 19.00
CA SER A 248 -2.56 5.19 19.64
C SER A 248 -1.29 5.37 18.81
N ARG A 249 -1.40 5.82 17.55
CA ARG A 249 -0.26 6.23 16.72
C ARG A 249 0.07 7.67 17.03
N THR A 250 0.97 7.89 17.98
CA THR A 250 1.49 9.22 18.24
C THR A 250 2.20 9.77 17.00
N PRO A 251 2.08 11.10 16.73
CA PRO A 251 2.82 11.77 15.64
C PRO A 251 4.35 11.62 15.73
N GLU A 252 4.87 11.15 16.87
CA GLU A 252 6.29 10.94 17.14
C GLU A 252 6.93 9.81 16.33
N GLN A 253 6.15 8.96 15.65
CA GLN A 253 6.68 7.92 14.77
C GLN A 253 6.87 8.37 13.31
N CYS A 254 6.35 9.52 12.92
CA CYS A 254 6.73 10.18 11.69
C CYS A 254 7.95 11.05 11.99
N SER A 255 9.17 10.52 11.78
CA SER A 255 10.37 11.28 12.08
C SER A 255 10.29 12.65 11.37
N THR A 256 10.64 13.72 12.08
CA THR A 256 10.70 15.09 11.55
C THR A 256 11.52 15.15 10.26
N GLU A 257 12.48 14.26 10.07
CA GLU A 257 13.27 14.11 8.84
C GLU A 257 12.44 13.63 7.63
N LYS A 258 11.49 12.69 7.82
CA LYS A 258 10.62 12.23 6.70
C LYS A 258 9.76 13.38 6.15
N LEU A 259 9.28 14.27 7.00
CA LEU A 259 8.54 15.46 6.60
C LEU A 259 9.45 16.53 5.95
N GLU A 260 10.69 16.68 6.43
CA GLU A 260 11.64 17.66 5.88
C GLU A 260 11.99 17.38 4.41
N PHE A 261 12.12 16.10 4.03
CA PHE A 261 12.50 15.69 2.68
C PHE A 261 11.33 15.23 1.81
N ASP A 262 10.08 15.30 2.28
CA ASP A 262 8.88 14.83 1.58
C ASP A 262 9.03 13.36 1.14
N GLU A 263 9.52 12.53 2.04
CA GLU A 263 9.72 11.09 1.81
C GLU A 263 8.38 10.35 1.76
N LEU A 264 8.39 9.21 1.07
CA LEU A 264 7.22 8.34 1.07
C LEU A 264 7.00 7.75 2.48
N SER A 265 5.74 7.68 2.90
CA SER A 265 5.34 6.93 4.08
C SER A 265 5.50 5.41 3.84
N GLU A 266 5.53 4.62 4.90
CA GLU A 266 5.59 3.16 4.79
C GLU A 266 4.42 2.62 3.95
N ALA A 267 3.20 3.11 4.18
CA ALA A 267 2.03 2.71 3.40
C ALA A 267 2.13 3.08 1.90
N GLU A 268 2.81 4.18 1.55
CA GLU A 268 3.06 4.55 0.15
C GLU A 268 4.15 3.67 -0.47
N ILE A 269 5.17 3.28 0.30
CA ILE A 269 6.21 2.35 -0.15
C ILE A 269 5.61 0.96 -0.40
N ASP A 270 4.83 0.44 0.53
CA ASP A 270 4.15 -0.86 0.42
C ASP A 270 3.19 -0.86 -0.78
N TRP A 271 2.42 0.22 -0.94
CA TRP A 271 1.52 0.35 -2.08
C TRP A 271 2.30 0.41 -3.40
N LEU A 272 3.40 1.15 -3.46
CA LEU A 272 4.24 1.25 -4.66
C LEU A 272 4.89 -0.10 -4.99
N HIS A 273 5.34 -0.85 -3.98
CA HIS A 273 5.84 -2.21 -4.14
C HIS A 273 4.81 -3.13 -4.80
N GLU A 274 3.58 -3.15 -4.27
CA GLU A 274 2.50 -3.95 -4.84
C GLU A 274 2.09 -3.49 -6.23
N CYS A 275 2.08 -2.17 -6.48
CA CYS A 275 1.76 -1.62 -7.79
C CYS A 275 2.79 -2.03 -8.85
N LEU A 276 4.08 -1.97 -8.54
CA LEU A 276 5.14 -2.44 -9.45
C LEU A 276 4.97 -3.92 -9.78
N ARG A 277 4.62 -4.74 -8.79
CA ARG A 277 4.37 -6.18 -8.99
C ARG A 277 3.11 -6.43 -9.83
N HIS A 278 2.03 -5.72 -9.55
CA HIS A 278 0.75 -5.86 -10.25
C HIS A 278 0.84 -5.42 -11.72
N THR A 279 1.60 -4.36 -12.00
CA THR A 279 1.82 -3.84 -13.35
C THR A 279 2.97 -4.52 -14.09
N HIS A 280 3.52 -5.62 -13.56
CA HIS A 280 4.63 -6.37 -14.14
C HIS A 280 5.85 -5.50 -14.46
N ALA A 281 6.20 -4.58 -13.55
CA ALA A 281 7.39 -3.75 -13.72
C ALA A 281 8.65 -4.59 -13.84
N ALA A 282 9.59 -4.15 -14.69
CA ALA A 282 10.88 -4.81 -14.88
C ALA A 282 11.83 -4.69 -13.68
N ILE A 283 11.47 -3.83 -12.70
CA ILE A 283 12.23 -3.59 -11.47
C ILE A 283 11.31 -3.65 -10.25
N ASN A 284 11.85 -4.12 -9.13
CA ASN A 284 11.16 -4.11 -7.84
C ASN A 284 11.40 -2.80 -7.07
N ILE A 285 10.84 -2.68 -5.85
CA ILE A 285 10.93 -1.45 -5.04
C ILE A 285 12.37 -1.10 -4.62
N GLU A 286 13.22 -2.09 -4.30
CA GLU A 286 14.62 -1.86 -3.97
C GLU A 286 15.42 -1.39 -5.20
N GLN A 287 15.20 -2.05 -6.35
CA GLN A 287 15.80 -1.64 -7.62
C GLN A 287 15.32 -0.24 -8.02
N LEU A 288 14.05 0.10 -7.79
CA LEU A 288 13.53 1.44 -8.04
C LEU A 288 14.24 2.49 -7.18
N ASP A 289 14.46 2.20 -5.89
CA ASP A 289 15.17 3.11 -4.99
C ASP A 289 16.61 3.35 -5.46
N GLY A 290 17.35 2.28 -5.77
CA GLY A 290 18.68 2.38 -6.34
C GLY A 290 18.70 3.12 -7.67
N PHE A 291 17.77 2.84 -8.56
CA PHE A 291 17.60 3.51 -9.85
C PHE A 291 17.36 5.03 -9.69
N CYS A 292 16.40 5.41 -8.85
CA CYS A 292 16.12 6.81 -8.54
C CYS A 292 17.34 7.52 -7.95
N THR A 293 18.12 6.82 -7.10
CA THR A 293 19.35 7.35 -6.52
C THR A 293 20.40 7.61 -7.59
N ALA A 294 20.61 6.68 -8.52
CA ALA A 294 21.54 6.88 -9.64
C ALA A 294 21.13 8.07 -10.52
N LEU A 295 19.82 8.23 -10.77
CA LEU A 295 19.32 9.38 -11.53
C LEU A 295 19.53 10.71 -10.80
N ALA A 296 19.47 10.72 -9.46
CA ALA A 296 19.73 11.90 -8.64
C ALA A 296 21.22 12.28 -8.60
N VAL A 297 22.10 11.26 -8.61
CA VAL A 297 23.57 11.42 -8.63
C VAL A 297 24.06 11.78 -10.03
N SER A 298 23.42 11.34 -11.09
CA SER A 298 23.89 11.49 -12.48
C SER A 298 24.14 12.96 -12.84
N PRO A 299 25.30 13.25 -13.53
CA PRO A 299 25.61 14.61 -13.99
C PRO A 299 24.75 15.06 -15.18
N VAL A 300 24.03 14.14 -15.82
CA VAL A 300 23.14 14.40 -16.96
C VAL A 300 21.75 13.89 -16.66
N ALA A 301 20.78 14.77 -16.79
CA ALA A 301 19.39 14.41 -16.57
C ALA A 301 18.89 13.36 -17.57
N VAL A 302 18.13 12.40 -17.06
CA VAL A 302 17.36 11.43 -17.87
C VAL A 302 15.93 11.96 -17.99
N SER A 303 15.37 11.86 -19.20
CA SER A 303 13.99 12.29 -19.41
C SER A 303 13.02 11.42 -18.58
N PRO A 304 11.91 11.98 -18.09
CA PRO A 304 10.91 11.18 -17.39
C PRO A 304 10.38 9.99 -18.22
N ARG A 305 10.24 10.18 -19.52
CA ARG A 305 9.79 9.12 -20.44
C ARG A 305 10.80 7.95 -20.49
N ASP A 306 12.10 8.26 -20.63
CA ASP A 306 13.13 7.22 -20.69
C ASP A 306 13.25 6.50 -19.34
N ALA A 307 13.14 7.23 -18.23
CA ALA A 307 13.17 6.65 -16.90
C ALA A 307 11.97 5.71 -16.66
N LEU A 308 10.76 6.10 -17.06
CA LEU A 308 9.59 5.24 -16.95
C LEU A 308 9.68 4.00 -17.85
N ALA A 309 10.24 4.14 -19.07
CA ALA A 309 10.49 3.01 -19.95
C ALA A 309 11.45 1.99 -19.33
N GLU A 310 12.47 2.42 -18.59
CA GLU A 310 13.37 1.51 -17.87
C GLU A 310 12.67 0.79 -16.71
N ILE A 311 11.75 1.45 -16.02
CA ILE A 311 10.99 0.87 -14.89
C ILE A 311 10.08 -0.27 -15.36
N TRP A 312 9.40 -0.12 -16.50
CA TRP A 312 8.47 -1.13 -17.03
C TRP A 312 9.04 -1.95 -18.20
N GLY A 313 10.24 -1.62 -18.69
CA GLY A 313 10.81 -2.25 -19.87
C GLY A 313 10.05 -1.86 -21.14
N ASP A 314 10.03 -2.77 -22.11
CA ASP A 314 9.34 -2.56 -23.40
C ASP A 314 7.81 -2.77 -23.31
N GLU A 315 7.30 -3.21 -22.16
CA GLU A 315 5.88 -3.45 -21.95
C GLU A 315 5.16 -2.18 -21.49
N VAL A 316 3.93 -2.00 -21.99
CA VAL A 316 3.07 -0.91 -21.51
C VAL A 316 2.47 -1.34 -20.18
N PRO A 317 2.69 -0.59 -19.06
CA PRO A 317 2.12 -0.97 -17.77
C PRO A 317 0.60 -1.01 -17.81
N THR A 318 0.02 -2.06 -17.26
CA THR A 318 -1.43 -2.21 -17.16
C THR A 318 -1.90 -1.72 -15.80
N PHE A 319 -2.44 -0.51 -15.78
CA PHE A 319 -3.09 0.07 -14.59
C PHE A 319 -4.59 -0.17 -14.62
N ASP A 320 -5.21 -0.33 -13.45
CA ASP A 320 -6.65 -0.52 -13.33
C ASP A 320 -7.45 0.70 -13.78
N ASN A 321 -6.87 1.89 -13.64
CA ASN A 321 -7.46 3.16 -14.04
C ASN A 321 -6.40 4.28 -14.11
N ALA A 322 -6.80 5.42 -14.68
CA ALA A 322 -5.91 6.58 -14.82
C ALA A 322 -5.46 7.17 -13.47
N GLU A 323 -6.31 7.12 -12.43
CA GLU A 323 -5.98 7.62 -11.09
C GLU A 323 -4.82 6.82 -10.47
N GLN A 324 -4.83 5.49 -10.63
CA GLN A 324 -3.75 4.62 -10.20
C GLN A 324 -2.44 4.94 -10.93
N ALA A 325 -2.50 5.15 -12.26
CA ALA A 325 -1.34 5.51 -13.06
C ALA A 325 -0.74 6.86 -12.62
N ASP A 326 -1.57 7.89 -12.49
CA ASP A 326 -1.13 9.23 -12.06
C ASP A 326 -0.53 9.21 -10.67
N PHE A 327 -1.15 8.48 -9.73
CA PHE A 327 -0.66 8.34 -8.37
C PHE A 327 0.69 7.60 -8.32
N THR A 328 0.86 6.52 -9.09
CA THR A 328 2.13 5.79 -9.18
C THR A 328 3.26 6.70 -9.70
N ILE A 329 2.98 7.44 -10.76
CA ILE A 329 3.96 8.37 -11.35
C ILE A 329 4.31 9.48 -10.36
N ASP A 330 3.34 9.98 -9.59
CA ASP A 330 3.57 10.99 -8.56
C ASP A 330 4.45 10.44 -7.42
N LEU A 331 4.19 9.24 -6.93
CA LEU A 331 5.02 8.59 -5.92
C LEU A 331 6.47 8.42 -6.40
N ILE A 332 6.68 7.96 -7.63
CA ILE A 332 8.03 7.80 -8.21
C ILE A 332 8.75 9.15 -8.30
N LYS A 333 8.04 10.20 -8.71
CA LYS A 333 8.60 11.57 -8.77
C LYS A 333 8.96 12.11 -7.39
N ARG A 334 8.07 11.94 -6.40
CA ARG A 334 8.30 12.36 -5.01
C ARG A 334 9.48 11.61 -4.42
N HIS A 335 9.54 10.30 -4.60
CA HIS A 335 10.63 9.47 -4.12
C HIS A 335 11.99 9.91 -4.67
N ARG A 336 12.09 10.09 -6.00
CA ARG A 336 13.29 10.65 -6.62
C ARG A 336 13.62 12.05 -6.10
N GLY A 337 12.62 12.88 -5.89
CA GLY A 337 12.77 14.24 -5.35
C GLY A 337 13.28 14.25 -3.91
N SER A 338 12.78 13.34 -3.07
CA SER A 338 13.21 13.20 -1.67
C SER A 338 14.68 12.79 -1.59
N ILE A 339 15.10 11.80 -2.39
CA ILE A 339 16.51 11.38 -2.49
C ILE A 339 17.41 12.56 -2.91
N ALA A 340 17.01 13.31 -3.93
CA ALA A 340 17.80 14.46 -4.40
C ALA A 340 17.95 15.53 -3.30
N ARG A 341 16.88 15.86 -2.58
CA ARG A 341 16.92 16.81 -1.46
C ARG A 341 17.83 16.34 -0.32
N ARG A 342 17.80 15.04 0.04
CA ARG A 342 18.71 14.47 1.04
C ARG A 342 20.17 14.61 0.62
N LEU A 343 20.49 14.28 -0.61
CA LEU A 343 21.84 14.38 -1.16
C LEU A 343 22.31 15.85 -1.20
N GLU A 344 21.46 16.79 -1.58
CA GLU A 344 21.75 18.23 -1.54
C GLU A 344 21.99 18.77 -0.14
N ALA A 345 21.29 18.22 0.86
CA ALA A 345 21.50 18.52 2.27
C ALA A 345 22.69 17.75 2.89
N HIS A 346 23.42 16.95 2.13
CA HIS A 346 24.52 16.07 2.59
C HIS A 346 24.10 15.13 3.72
N ARG A 347 22.84 14.65 3.67
CA ARG A 347 22.30 13.68 4.63
C ARG A 347 22.50 12.24 4.15
N PRO A 348 22.69 11.30 5.08
CA PRO A 348 22.78 9.88 4.74
C PRO A 348 21.56 9.41 3.95
N LEU A 349 21.77 8.50 3.01
CA LEU A 349 20.70 7.87 2.24
C LEU A 349 19.90 6.93 3.15
N ALA A 350 18.57 7.00 3.07
CA ALA A 350 17.68 6.02 3.69
C ALA A 350 17.27 4.99 2.62
N ALA A 351 18.20 4.08 2.28
CA ALA A 351 17.97 3.10 1.22
C ALA A 351 16.90 2.07 1.62
N ILE A 352 16.02 1.73 0.68
CA ILE A 352 15.03 0.65 0.86
C ILE A 352 15.74 -0.69 0.62
N MET A 353 15.82 -1.52 1.65
CA MET A 353 16.47 -2.83 1.62
C MET A 353 15.53 -3.85 2.25
N ALA A 354 14.90 -4.70 1.45
CA ALA A 354 13.97 -5.75 1.91
C ALA A 354 14.61 -7.15 1.88
N ASP A 355 15.67 -7.36 1.07
CA ASP A 355 16.36 -8.64 0.98
C ASP A 355 17.30 -8.85 2.18
N ALA A 356 16.90 -9.76 3.09
CA ALA A 356 17.69 -10.10 4.27
C ALA A 356 18.86 -11.05 3.97
N GLU A 357 18.79 -11.84 2.88
CA GLU A 357 19.82 -12.84 2.55
C GLU A 357 21.00 -12.18 1.84
N LEU A 358 20.74 -11.23 0.95
CA LEU A 358 21.76 -10.51 0.21
C LEU A 358 21.52 -9.00 0.24
N PRO A 359 21.70 -8.34 1.40
CA PRO A 359 21.38 -6.91 1.56
C PRO A 359 22.03 -6.03 0.52
N ALA A 360 21.29 -5.04 0.03
CA ALA A 360 21.68 -4.07 -0.98
C ALA A 360 21.97 -4.63 -2.40
N ASN A 361 21.82 -5.94 -2.66
CA ASN A 361 22.08 -6.48 -4.00
C ASN A 361 21.10 -5.92 -5.04
N LYS A 362 19.81 -6.03 -4.76
CA LYS A 362 18.75 -5.52 -5.65
C LYS A 362 18.85 -4.00 -5.78
N TRP A 363 19.13 -3.31 -4.69
CA TRP A 363 19.32 -1.87 -4.71
C TRP A 363 20.50 -1.48 -5.62
N ALA A 364 21.63 -2.15 -5.50
CA ALA A 364 22.83 -1.88 -6.30
C ALA A 364 22.61 -2.21 -7.80
N ASP A 365 21.88 -3.29 -8.11
CA ASP A 365 21.46 -3.60 -9.48
C ASP A 365 20.62 -2.45 -10.07
N GLY A 366 19.63 -1.96 -9.33
CA GLY A 366 18.84 -0.80 -9.73
C GLY A 366 19.69 0.45 -9.95
N PHE A 367 20.65 0.71 -9.06
CA PHE A 367 21.60 1.83 -9.22
C PHE A 367 22.40 1.70 -10.51
N MET A 368 22.94 0.51 -10.81
CA MET A 368 23.70 0.27 -12.03
C MET A 368 22.84 0.39 -13.30
N ARG A 369 21.57 0.04 -13.26
CA ARG A 369 20.61 0.34 -14.34
C ARG A 369 20.50 1.84 -14.58
N GLY A 370 20.37 2.66 -13.52
CA GLY A 370 20.34 4.11 -13.64
C GLY A 370 21.64 4.70 -14.21
N VAL A 371 22.80 4.15 -13.82
CA VAL A 371 24.11 4.51 -14.40
C VAL A 371 24.15 4.19 -15.89
N SER A 372 23.63 3.03 -16.31
CA SER A 372 23.64 2.57 -17.70
C SER A 372 22.88 3.49 -18.64
N MET A 373 21.87 4.20 -18.17
CA MET A 373 21.11 5.18 -18.96
C MET A 373 21.96 6.32 -19.53
N ARG A 374 23.11 6.58 -18.94
CA ARG A 374 24.08 7.61 -19.39
C ARG A 374 25.51 7.09 -19.31
N MET A 375 25.71 5.82 -19.63
CA MET A 375 26.99 5.11 -19.52
C MET A 375 28.13 5.84 -20.24
N GLU A 376 27.85 6.46 -21.38
CA GLU A 376 28.85 7.22 -22.14
C GLU A 376 29.49 8.38 -21.36
N VAL A 377 28.80 8.87 -20.32
CA VAL A 377 29.34 9.94 -19.47
C VAL A 377 30.27 9.38 -18.40
N TRP A 378 29.89 8.24 -17.84
CA TRP A 378 30.70 7.54 -16.82
C TRP A 378 31.96 6.96 -17.44
N ASP A 379 31.87 6.28 -18.58
CA ASP A 379 32.99 5.64 -19.29
C ASP A 379 34.09 6.63 -19.70
N ARG A 380 33.76 7.87 -19.99
CA ARG A 380 34.74 8.90 -20.30
C ARG A 380 35.65 9.28 -19.12
N ARG A 381 35.21 9.08 -17.89
CA ARG A 381 35.94 9.49 -16.68
C ARG A 381 36.49 8.33 -15.87
N LEU A 382 35.75 7.22 -15.79
CA LEU A 382 36.14 6.05 -14.99
C LEU A 382 37.59 5.62 -15.20
N PRO A 383 38.14 5.51 -16.46
CA PRO A 383 39.51 5.06 -16.66
C PRO A 383 40.60 6.03 -16.19
N HIS A 384 40.22 7.25 -15.85
CA HIS A 384 41.16 8.35 -15.59
C HIS A 384 40.95 8.96 -14.16
N ASP A 385 40.04 8.44 -13.35
CA ASP A 385 39.71 8.99 -12.05
C ASP A 385 39.50 7.88 -11.02
N GLU A 386 40.51 7.66 -10.18
CA GLU A 386 40.51 6.63 -9.14
C GLU A 386 39.41 6.85 -8.10
N GLN A 387 39.08 8.11 -7.79
CA GLN A 387 38.05 8.44 -6.80
C GLN A 387 36.68 8.02 -7.29
N LEU A 388 36.36 8.33 -8.56
CA LEU A 388 35.11 7.93 -9.20
C LEU A 388 35.01 6.41 -9.30
N THR A 389 36.11 5.75 -9.71
CA THR A 389 36.17 4.29 -9.81
C THR A 389 36.01 3.62 -8.46
N SER A 390 36.58 4.17 -7.39
CA SER A 390 36.42 3.64 -6.03
C SER A 390 34.98 3.69 -5.56
N PHE A 391 34.29 4.84 -5.70
CA PHE A 391 32.90 4.98 -5.27
C PHE A 391 31.96 4.10 -6.07
N LEU A 392 32.06 4.08 -7.40
CA LEU A 392 31.20 3.26 -8.24
C LEU A 392 31.50 1.77 -8.07
N GLY A 393 32.78 1.41 -7.95
CA GLY A 393 33.22 0.04 -7.72
C GLY A 393 32.65 -0.54 -6.42
N HIS A 394 32.54 0.26 -5.38
CA HIS A 394 31.90 -0.12 -4.11
C HIS A 394 30.43 -0.57 -4.33
N ILE A 395 29.67 0.19 -5.11
CA ILE A 395 28.29 -0.14 -5.43
C ILE A 395 28.21 -1.34 -6.38
N LEU A 396 29.10 -1.41 -7.38
CA LEU A 396 29.16 -2.51 -8.33
C LEU A 396 29.40 -3.86 -7.64
N MET A 397 30.28 -3.90 -6.62
CA MET A 397 30.55 -5.10 -5.83
C MET A 397 29.32 -5.57 -5.04
N LEU A 398 28.41 -4.68 -4.65
CA LEU A 398 27.15 -5.04 -4.03
C LEU A 398 26.13 -5.61 -5.04
N ALA A 399 26.23 -5.24 -6.33
CA ALA A 399 25.34 -5.72 -7.38
C ALA A 399 25.63 -7.16 -7.83
N VAL A 400 26.82 -7.71 -7.55
CA VAL A 400 27.16 -9.09 -7.95
C VAL A 400 26.35 -10.12 -7.15
N SER A 401 26.04 -11.28 -7.78
CA SER A 401 25.35 -12.37 -7.12
C SER A 401 26.19 -12.99 -5.98
N ALA A 402 25.53 -13.73 -5.09
CA ALA A 402 26.20 -14.41 -3.98
C ALA A 402 27.29 -15.36 -4.49
N GLU A 403 27.02 -16.10 -5.57
CA GLU A 403 27.96 -17.08 -6.16
C GLU A 403 29.21 -16.39 -6.72
N VAL A 404 29.05 -15.23 -7.37
CA VAL A 404 30.18 -14.44 -7.88
C VAL A 404 30.96 -13.81 -6.74
N ALA A 405 30.28 -13.29 -5.72
CA ALA A 405 30.92 -12.72 -4.54
C ALA A 405 31.76 -13.76 -3.77
N GLU A 406 31.26 -14.98 -3.62
CA GLU A 406 32.02 -16.10 -3.02
C GLU A 406 33.21 -16.50 -3.88
N SER A 407 33.04 -16.55 -5.21
CA SER A 407 34.12 -16.84 -6.16
C SER A 407 35.23 -15.80 -6.12
N ASP A 408 34.88 -14.54 -5.92
CA ASP A 408 35.81 -13.41 -5.81
C ASP A 408 36.39 -13.23 -4.38
N GLY A 409 36.00 -14.12 -3.46
CA GLY A 409 36.52 -14.17 -2.07
C GLY A 409 35.94 -13.08 -1.15
N ILE A 410 34.79 -12.47 -1.51
CA ILE A 410 34.13 -11.48 -0.67
C ILE A 410 33.41 -12.17 0.47
N THR A 411 33.86 -11.93 1.69
CA THR A 411 33.26 -12.48 2.90
C THR A 411 31.96 -11.75 3.25
N LYS A 412 31.11 -12.41 4.06
CA LYS A 412 29.89 -11.78 4.60
C LYS A 412 30.17 -10.50 5.41
N ASP A 413 31.26 -10.50 6.17
CA ASP A 413 31.68 -9.36 6.98
C ASP A 413 32.15 -8.18 6.11
N GLU A 414 32.85 -8.44 5.02
CA GLU A 414 33.24 -7.40 4.05
C GLU A 414 32.02 -6.82 3.35
N ARG A 415 31.07 -7.68 2.96
CA ARG A 415 29.81 -7.20 2.39
C ARG A 415 29.00 -6.36 3.36
N ALA A 416 28.90 -6.75 4.63
CA ALA A 416 28.22 -5.96 5.66
C ALA A 416 28.84 -4.55 5.79
N LYS A 417 30.18 -4.47 5.80
CA LYS A 417 30.90 -3.19 5.79
C LYS A 417 30.64 -2.37 4.52
N MET A 418 30.49 -3.02 3.37
CA MET A 418 30.12 -2.35 2.13
C MET A 418 28.72 -1.74 2.24
N VAL A 419 27.74 -2.46 2.79
CA VAL A 419 26.38 -1.95 3.04
C VAL A 419 26.40 -0.76 4.00
N GLU A 420 27.16 -0.82 5.10
CA GLU A 420 27.31 0.29 6.04
C GLU A 420 27.89 1.55 5.37
N ASN A 421 28.81 1.38 4.42
CA ASN A 421 29.46 2.49 3.71
C ASN A 421 28.72 2.94 2.44
N LEU A 422 27.62 2.29 2.06
CA LEU A 422 26.88 2.57 0.82
C LEU A 422 26.46 4.04 0.73
N SER A 423 25.91 4.57 1.81
CA SER A 423 25.48 5.98 1.88
C SER A 423 26.62 6.96 1.64
N LEU A 424 27.82 6.66 2.14
CA LEU A 424 29.02 7.48 1.93
C LEU A 424 29.49 7.40 0.48
N ALA A 425 29.46 6.23 -0.14
CA ALA A 425 29.83 6.04 -1.55
C ALA A 425 28.88 6.84 -2.46
N VAL A 426 27.57 6.78 -2.23
CA VAL A 426 26.55 7.55 -2.97
C VAL A 426 26.78 9.06 -2.82
N LEU A 427 26.96 9.52 -1.58
CA LEU A 427 27.23 10.94 -1.31
C LEU A 427 28.55 11.39 -1.98
N GLY A 428 29.58 10.54 -1.93
CA GLY A 428 30.85 10.79 -2.63
C GLY A 428 30.67 10.95 -4.14
N LEU A 429 29.86 10.10 -4.79
CA LEU A 429 29.52 10.23 -6.20
C LEU A 429 28.75 11.53 -6.50
N PHE A 430 27.78 11.88 -5.63
CA PHE A 430 27.00 13.11 -5.79
C PHE A 430 27.89 14.35 -5.72
N VAL A 431 28.73 14.46 -4.69
CA VAL A 431 29.66 15.58 -4.53
C VAL A 431 30.68 15.61 -5.68
N TYR A 432 31.23 14.45 -6.07
CA TYR A 432 32.17 14.35 -7.19
C TYR A 432 31.64 15.01 -8.47
N TRP A 433 30.38 14.68 -8.86
CA TRP A 433 29.78 15.23 -10.07
C TRP A 433 29.39 16.70 -9.95
N ARG A 434 29.07 17.18 -8.77
CA ARG A 434 28.77 18.61 -8.51
C ARG A 434 30.04 19.48 -8.57
N GLU A 435 31.14 18.99 -8.03
CA GLU A 435 32.42 19.71 -8.08
C GLU A 435 33.09 19.66 -9.44
N ARG A 436 32.83 18.63 -10.23
CA ARG A 436 33.45 18.38 -11.54
C ARG A 436 32.40 18.31 -12.66
N PRO A 437 31.62 19.38 -12.87
CA PRO A 437 30.58 19.35 -13.90
C PRO A 437 31.18 19.08 -15.29
N LEU A 438 30.38 18.42 -16.13
CA LEU A 438 30.74 18.20 -17.51
C LEU A 438 30.92 19.56 -18.19
N ARG A 439 32.07 19.80 -18.79
CA ARG A 439 32.23 20.97 -19.67
C ARG A 439 31.18 20.85 -20.78
N LYS A 440 30.27 21.84 -20.84
CA LYS A 440 29.38 21.95 -22.01
C LYS A 440 30.29 21.89 -23.24
N PRO A 441 30.02 21.03 -24.22
CA PRO A 441 30.75 21.07 -25.45
C PRO A 441 30.72 22.54 -25.91
N SER A 442 31.89 23.15 -26.09
CA SER A 442 31.97 24.47 -26.70
C SER A 442 31.31 24.30 -28.03
N VAL A 443 30.07 24.73 -28.16
CA VAL A 443 29.44 24.86 -29.48
C VAL A 443 30.41 25.75 -30.22
N PRO A 444 31.03 25.26 -31.33
CA PRO A 444 31.89 26.11 -32.13
C PRO A 444 31.01 27.33 -32.41
N ARG A 445 31.49 28.50 -31.97
CA ARG A 445 30.75 29.75 -32.21
C ARG A 445 30.58 29.77 -33.70
N ALA A 446 29.38 29.36 -34.16
CA ALA A 446 29.06 29.42 -35.57
C ALA A 446 29.39 30.85 -35.93
N THR A 447 30.49 31.02 -36.71
CA THR A 447 30.78 32.30 -37.28
C THR A 447 29.50 32.69 -37.97
N ARG A 448 28.80 33.69 -37.39
CA ARG A 448 27.61 34.24 -37.97
C ARG A 448 28.00 34.63 -39.40
N ARG A 449 27.80 33.70 -40.36
CA ARG A 449 27.60 34.10 -41.71
C ARG A 449 26.37 34.95 -41.66
N GLY A 450 26.57 36.25 -41.84
CA GLY A 450 25.49 37.20 -41.85
C GLY A 450 24.37 36.70 -42.76
N PRO A 451 23.11 37.00 -42.45
CA PRO A 451 21.99 36.51 -43.25
C PRO A 451 22.29 36.81 -44.70
N TYR A 452 22.30 35.77 -45.56
CA TYR A 452 22.42 35.91 -46.98
C TYR A 452 21.30 36.86 -47.43
N LYS A 453 21.66 38.12 -47.71
CA LYS A 453 20.67 39.14 -48.13
C LYS A 453 20.22 38.74 -49.53
N ILE A 454 19.10 38.02 -49.60
CA ILE A 454 18.45 37.74 -50.88
C ILE A 454 18.00 39.07 -51.43
N GLY A 455 18.49 39.40 -52.61
CA GLY A 455 18.11 40.64 -53.28
C GLY A 455 16.57 40.66 -53.50
N ARG A 456 15.94 41.78 -53.29
CA ARG A 456 14.46 41.91 -53.41
C ARG A 456 13.90 41.37 -54.72
N ASN A 457 14.71 41.34 -55.79
CA ASN A 457 14.34 40.87 -57.12
C ASN A 457 14.82 39.42 -57.42
N ALA A 458 15.56 38.76 -56.50
CA ALA A 458 16.00 37.39 -56.70
C ALA A 458 14.80 36.42 -56.56
N PRO A 459 14.91 35.21 -57.18
CA PRO A 459 13.91 34.14 -56.96
C PRO A 459 13.72 33.84 -55.46
N CYS A 460 12.49 33.65 -55.03
CA CYS A 460 12.20 33.34 -53.62
C CYS A 460 12.72 31.96 -53.24
N HIS A 461 13.36 31.85 -52.10
CA HIS A 461 13.94 30.60 -51.58
C HIS A 461 12.89 29.54 -51.24
N CYS A 462 11.58 29.90 -51.14
CA CYS A 462 10.49 28.96 -50.89
C CYS A 462 10.10 28.12 -52.10
N GLY A 463 10.78 28.26 -53.25
CA GLY A 463 10.52 27.48 -54.46
C GLY A 463 9.27 27.90 -55.24
N SER A 464 8.61 29.01 -54.89
CA SER A 464 7.37 29.48 -55.54
C SER A 464 7.57 30.06 -56.94
N GLY A 465 8.81 30.19 -57.44
CA GLY A 465 9.12 30.83 -58.74
C GLY A 465 8.92 32.35 -58.79
N LYS A 466 8.41 32.98 -57.72
CA LYS A 466 8.15 34.41 -57.59
C LYS A 466 9.39 35.13 -57.04
N LYS A 467 9.55 36.44 -57.42
CA LYS A 467 10.58 37.28 -56.81
C LYS A 467 10.36 37.44 -55.30
N PHE A 468 11.46 37.45 -54.51
CA PHE A 468 11.43 37.49 -53.04
C PHE A 468 10.49 38.60 -52.50
N LYS A 469 10.52 39.80 -53.05
CA LYS A 469 9.65 40.93 -52.70
C LYS A 469 8.13 40.70 -52.95
N ARG A 470 7.76 39.72 -53.77
CA ARG A 470 6.36 39.35 -54.07
C ARG A 470 5.95 38.02 -53.51
N CYS A 471 6.76 37.47 -52.58
CA CYS A 471 6.52 36.21 -51.89
C CYS A 471 6.87 36.37 -50.39
N CYS A 472 7.88 35.71 -49.89
CA CYS A 472 8.24 35.72 -48.47
C CYS A 472 8.81 37.05 -47.95
N GLY A 473 9.17 37.96 -48.86
CA GLY A 473 9.63 39.33 -48.57
C GLY A 473 8.52 40.40 -48.62
N TYR A 474 7.26 39.98 -48.76
CA TYR A 474 6.12 40.88 -48.74
C TYR A 474 5.65 41.09 -47.27
N THR A 475 6.01 42.21 -46.69
CA THR A 475 5.52 42.63 -45.38
C THR A 475 4.36 43.61 -45.63
N GLU A 476 3.14 43.20 -45.33
CA GLU A 476 2.03 44.15 -45.19
C GLU A 476 2.32 44.99 -43.94
N LEU A 477 2.56 46.26 -44.15
CA LEU A 477 2.49 47.29 -43.10
C LEU A 477 1.03 47.47 -42.75
N THR A 478 0.53 46.79 -41.73
CA THR A 478 -0.66 47.19 -41.00
C THR A 478 -0.27 48.27 -40.00
N LEU A 479 -0.58 49.52 -40.39
CA LEU A 479 -0.77 50.62 -39.45
C LEU A 479 -2.00 50.32 -38.57
N HIS A 480 -1.79 50.18 -37.23
CA HIS A 480 -2.61 50.89 -36.24
C HIS A 480 -1.88 50.78 -34.88
#